data_7857a107679aafe87254441c98d58265
#
_entry.id   7857a107679aafe87254441c98d58265
#
_cell.length_a   1.000
_cell.length_b   1.000
_cell.length_c   1.000
_cell.angle_alpha   90.00
_cell.angle_beta   90.00
_cell.angle_gamma   90.00
#
_symmetry.space_group_name_H-M   'P 1'
#
loop_
_entity.id
_entity.type
_entity.pdbx_description
1 polymer ?
#
loop_
_entity_poly.entity_id
_entity_poly.type
_entity_poly.pdbx_seq_one_letter_code
_entity_poly.pdbx_strand_id
1 'polypeptide(L)'
;MPLDTIEDAIQDFRDGKMVIVIDEEDRENEGDLTIAAEKVTPEVINFMAKHGRGLICMPMTGERLIELDIPLMVSKNESIHGTAFCVSIEASRNVSTGISAADRAITIQTAVDPQSRPEDLIRPGHVFPLRSRRGGVLKRAGQTEAAVDLARIAGLIPAGVICEIMNEDGTMSRLPELKEFGKRHGFKIISVVDLIQFRLKTEKFVKRLQRMPFSS
;
A
#
# COMPACT_ATOMS: atom_id res chain seq x y z
N MET A 1 19.99 -1.32 -15.14
CA MET A 1 19.66 -2.68 -14.65
C MET A 1 18.16 -2.85 -14.80
N PRO A 2 17.66 -4.04 -15.18
CA PRO A 2 16.22 -4.31 -15.15
C PRO A 2 15.69 -4.19 -13.71
N LEU A 3 14.38 -4.05 -13.57
CA LEU A 3 13.71 -4.11 -12.27
C LEU A 3 13.70 -5.56 -11.75
N ASP A 4 13.43 -5.71 -10.45
CA ASP A 4 13.29 -7.02 -9.83
C ASP A 4 11.98 -7.71 -10.24
N THR A 5 11.88 -9.03 -10.04
CA THR A 5 10.67 -9.80 -10.40
C THR A 5 9.55 -9.60 -9.38
N ILE A 6 8.30 -9.74 -9.81
CA ILE A 6 7.15 -9.68 -8.90
C ILE A 6 7.17 -10.83 -7.91
N GLU A 7 7.62 -12.02 -8.33
CA GLU A 7 7.77 -13.20 -7.47
C GLU A 7 8.73 -12.95 -6.30
N ASP A 8 9.86 -12.29 -6.59
CA ASP A 8 10.84 -11.92 -5.56
C ASP A 8 10.28 -10.87 -4.58
N ALA A 9 9.52 -9.90 -5.09
CA ALA A 9 8.86 -8.89 -4.26
C ALA A 9 7.79 -9.53 -3.36
N ILE A 10 7.00 -10.47 -3.88
CA ILE A 10 6.02 -11.25 -3.10
C ILE A 10 6.71 -12.00 -1.96
N GLN A 11 7.88 -12.60 -2.22
CA GLN A 11 8.63 -13.28 -1.18
C GLN A 11 9.11 -12.31 -0.10
N ASP A 12 9.65 -11.15 -0.48
CA ASP A 12 10.04 -10.13 0.48
C ASP A 12 8.86 -9.62 1.32
N PHE A 13 7.67 -9.46 0.72
CA PHE A 13 6.43 -9.14 1.47
C PHE A 13 6.09 -10.20 2.52
N ARG A 14 6.18 -11.49 2.17
CA ARG A 14 5.97 -12.61 3.12
C ARG A 14 6.94 -12.58 4.27
N ASP A 15 8.19 -12.26 3.96
CA ASP A 15 9.30 -12.18 4.92
C ASP A 15 9.25 -10.90 5.78
N GLY A 16 8.28 -10.00 5.54
CA GLY A 16 8.15 -8.72 6.25
C GLY A 16 9.21 -7.69 5.86
N LYS A 17 9.73 -7.77 4.64
CA LYS A 17 10.65 -6.78 4.09
C LYS A 17 9.92 -5.75 3.25
N MET A 18 10.44 -4.53 3.22
CA MET A 18 9.99 -3.48 2.32
C MET A 18 10.46 -3.74 0.89
N VAL A 19 9.63 -3.31 -0.06
CA VAL A 19 9.99 -3.19 -1.48
C VAL A 19 9.72 -1.76 -1.94
N ILE A 20 10.35 -1.34 -3.02
CA ILE A 20 10.05 -0.07 -3.68
C ILE A 20 9.10 -0.37 -4.84
N VAL A 21 7.95 0.28 -4.85
CA VAL A 21 6.97 0.21 -5.94
C VAL A 21 6.98 1.51 -6.71
N ILE A 22 7.26 1.46 -8.01
CA ILE A 22 7.25 2.63 -8.89
C ILE A 22 6.04 2.60 -9.81
N ASP A 23 5.49 3.76 -10.09
CA ASP A 23 4.48 3.94 -11.14
C ASP A 23 5.08 4.50 -12.43
N GLU A 24 4.23 4.75 -13.44
CA GLU A 24 4.68 5.20 -14.76
C GLU A 24 5.06 6.68 -14.76
N GLU A 25 5.96 7.05 -15.71
CA GLU A 25 6.47 8.41 -15.85
C GLU A 25 5.38 9.45 -16.20
N ASP A 26 4.30 9.01 -16.85
CA ASP A 26 3.16 9.84 -17.22
C ASP A 26 2.08 9.94 -16.14
N ARG A 27 2.29 9.28 -14.97
CA ARG A 27 1.39 9.35 -13.82
C ARG A 27 1.98 10.25 -12.72
N GLU A 28 2.49 9.72 -11.62
CA GLU A 28 3.18 10.45 -10.55
C GLU A 28 4.68 10.43 -10.74
N ASN A 29 5.18 9.37 -11.41
CA ASN A 29 6.60 9.10 -11.61
C ASN A 29 7.35 9.07 -10.27
N GLU A 30 6.80 8.35 -9.29
CA GLU A 30 7.30 8.29 -7.93
C GLU A 30 7.59 6.84 -7.52
N GLY A 31 8.35 6.69 -6.45
CA GLY A 31 8.62 5.40 -5.83
C GLY A 31 8.30 5.42 -4.35
N ASP A 32 7.51 4.44 -3.93
CA ASP A 32 7.09 4.29 -2.55
C ASP A 32 7.78 3.10 -1.88
N LEU A 33 8.32 3.31 -0.68
CA LEU A 33 8.57 2.22 0.25
C LEU A 33 7.26 1.56 0.59
N THR A 34 7.14 0.27 0.36
CA THR A 34 5.89 -0.47 0.50
C THR A 34 6.11 -1.75 1.31
N ILE A 35 5.24 -2.04 2.28
CA ILE A 35 5.26 -3.24 3.10
C ILE A 35 3.83 -3.71 3.40
N ALA A 36 3.65 -5.01 3.68
CA ALA A 36 2.38 -5.50 4.20
C ALA A 36 2.10 -4.92 5.61
N ALA A 37 0.89 -4.42 5.83
CA ALA A 37 0.55 -3.72 7.06
C ALA A 37 0.68 -4.60 8.31
N GLU A 38 0.37 -5.91 8.23
CA GLU A 38 0.54 -6.85 9.33
C GLU A 38 2.02 -7.11 9.72
N LYS A 39 2.97 -6.71 8.87
CA LYS A 39 4.42 -6.85 9.11
C LYS A 39 5.06 -5.56 9.63
N VAL A 40 4.28 -4.52 9.83
CA VAL A 40 4.80 -3.22 10.30
C VAL A 40 5.29 -3.31 11.74
N THR A 41 6.46 -2.73 11.97
CA THR A 41 7.07 -2.54 13.30
C THR A 41 7.44 -1.07 13.51
N PRO A 42 7.73 -0.64 14.75
CA PRO A 42 8.23 0.72 14.98
C PRO A 42 9.48 1.05 14.17
N GLU A 43 10.38 0.09 13.95
CA GLU A 43 11.60 0.28 13.17
C GLU A 43 11.29 0.56 11.69
N VAL A 44 10.29 -0.13 11.12
CA VAL A 44 9.82 0.09 9.75
C VAL A 44 9.26 1.51 9.62
N ILE A 45 8.39 1.93 10.51
CA ILE A 45 7.82 3.30 10.50
C ILE A 45 8.91 4.35 10.67
N ASN A 46 9.85 4.11 11.59
CA ASN A 46 10.99 5.01 11.78
C ASN A 46 11.87 5.09 10.52
N PHE A 47 12.09 3.95 9.83
CA PHE A 47 12.83 3.93 8.57
C PHE A 47 12.11 4.74 7.49
N MET A 48 10.80 4.54 7.30
CA MET A 48 9.99 5.29 6.34
C MET A 48 10.05 6.79 6.64
N ALA A 49 9.84 7.19 7.88
CA ALA A 49 9.88 8.60 8.29
C ALA A 49 11.26 9.25 8.07
N LYS A 50 12.34 8.52 8.38
CA LYS A 50 13.71 9.03 8.31
C LYS A 50 14.27 9.05 6.89
N HIS A 51 14.01 8.00 6.12
CA HIS A 51 14.64 7.75 4.83
C HIS A 51 13.70 7.92 3.64
N GLY A 52 12.40 7.57 3.78
CA GLY A 52 11.38 7.88 2.79
C GLY A 52 11.05 9.37 2.78
N ARG A 53 10.73 9.92 3.95
CA ARG A 53 10.39 11.34 4.19
C ARG A 53 9.02 11.76 3.64
N GLY A 54 8.31 10.87 2.95
CA GLY A 54 6.97 11.05 2.43
C GLY A 54 5.88 10.95 3.49
N LEU A 55 4.64 10.96 3.06
CA LEU A 55 3.48 10.76 3.93
C LEU A 55 3.26 9.27 4.16
N ILE A 56 3.37 8.82 5.41
CA ILE A 56 3.08 7.42 5.74
C ILE A 56 1.58 7.18 5.66
N CYS A 57 1.17 6.45 4.61
CA CYS A 57 -0.22 6.11 4.33
C CYS A 57 -0.46 4.61 4.48
N MET A 58 -1.74 4.25 4.70
CA MET A 58 -2.17 2.87 4.90
C MET A 58 -3.23 2.47 3.87
N PRO A 59 -2.84 1.99 2.67
CA PRO A 59 -3.74 1.38 1.72
C PRO A 59 -4.51 0.20 2.31
N MET A 60 -5.86 0.21 2.19
CA MET A 60 -6.75 -0.82 2.70
C MET A 60 -7.88 -1.11 1.71
N THR A 61 -8.52 -2.26 1.86
CA THR A 61 -9.74 -2.56 1.11
C THR A 61 -10.91 -1.69 1.58
N GLY A 62 -11.85 -1.39 0.66
CA GLY A 62 -13.05 -0.64 1.01
C GLY A 62 -13.93 -1.37 2.02
N GLU A 63 -13.94 -2.70 1.98
CA GLU A 63 -14.67 -3.56 2.91
C GLU A 63 -14.15 -3.36 4.34
N ARG A 64 -12.83 -3.41 4.54
CA ARG A 64 -12.24 -3.22 5.87
C ARG A 64 -12.46 -1.81 6.42
N LEU A 65 -12.38 -0.80 5.55
CA LEU A 65 -12.66 0.59 5.94
C LEU A 65 -14.11 0.77 6.41
N ILE A 66 -15.07 0.08 5.77
CA ILE A 66 -16.48 0.10 6.19
C ILE A 66 -16.65 -0.61 7.54
N GLU A 67 -16.04 -1.79 7.74
CA GLU A 67 -16.08 -2.51 9.01
C GLU A 67 -15.57 -1.68 10.19
N LEU A 68 -14.54 -0.87 9.96
CA LEU A 68 -13.93 0.00 10.97
C LEU A 68 -14.58 1.39 11.05
N ASP A 69 -15.65 1.66 10.28
CA ASP A 69 -16.31 2.97 10.18
C ASP A 69 -15.32 4.10 9.87
N ILE A 70 -14.46 3.90 8.87
CA ILE A 70 -13.49 4.89 8.41
C ILE A 70 -14.00 5.51 7.09
N PRO A 71 -14.63 6.70 7.12
CA PRO A 71 -15.17 7.35 5.92
C PRO A 71 -14.06 7.99 5.08
N LEU A 72 -14.41 8.34 3.85
CA LEU A 72 -13.58 9.22 3.01
C LEU A 72 -13.39 10.57 3.70
N MET A 73 -12.20 11.16 3.53
CA MET A 73 -11.85 12.45 4.11
C MET A 73 -12.72 13.59 3.58
N VAL A 74 -13.14 13.46 2.31
CA VAL A 74 -13.97 14.46 1.63
C VAL A 74 -15.10 13.78 0.86
N SER A 75 -16.25 14.47 0.73
CA SER A 75 -17.38 14.01 -0.07
C SER A 75 -17.11 14.13 -1.57
N LYS A 76 -16.36 15.16 -2.00
CA LYS A 76 -15.93 15.39 -3.37
C LYS A 76 -14.40 15.32 -3.43
N ASN A 77 -13.88 14.28 -4.08
CA ASN A 77 -12.44 14.13 -4.27
C ASN A 77 -11.99 14.91 -5.52
N GLU A 78 -11.16 15.92 -5.33
CA GLU A 78 -10.58 16.76 -6.38
C GLU A 78 -9.09 16.45 -6.63
N SER A 79 -8.55 15.36 -6.04
CA SER A 79 -7.17 14.91 -6.28
C SER A 79 -6.98 14.54 -7.75
N ILE A 80 -5.91 15.05 -8.37
CA ILE A 80 -5.60 14.86 -9.80
C ILE A 80 -5.55 13.37 -10.15
N HIS A 81 -4.94 12.54 -9.32
CA HIS A 81 -4.81 11.10 -9.53
C HIS A 81 -5.92 10.29 -8.85
N GLY A 82 -6.90 10.96 -8.23
CA GLY A 82 -8.06 10.33 -7.61
C GLY A 82 -7.73 9.46 -6.39
N THR A 83 -6.61 9.72 -5.70
CA THR A 83 -6.24 9.03 -4.46
C THR A 83 -7.30 9.22 -3.40
N ALA A 84 -7.87 8.13 -2.91
CA ALA A 84 -9.03 8.16 -2.04
C ALA A 84 -8.61 8.18 -0.56
N PHE A 85 -8.17 9.35 -0.10
CA PHE A 85 -7.86 9.57 1.32
C PHE A 85 -9.10 9.37 2.18
N CYS A 86 -8.92 8.65 3.28
CA CYS A 86 -9.90 8.51 4.34
C CYS A 86 -9.53 9.40 5.53
N VAL A 87 -10.48 9.57 6.45
CA VAL A 87 -10.21 10.27 7.72
C VAL A 87 -9.06 9.58 8.43
N SER A 88 -8.08 10.36 8.90
CA SER A 88 -6.93 9.84 9.63
C SER A 88 -7.34 9.19 10.94
N ILE A 89 -6.59 8.18 11.37
CA ILE A 89 -6.92 7.34 12.51
C ILE A 89 -5.80 7.28 13.53
N GLU A 90 -6.18 6.91 14.75
CA GLU A 90 -5.28 6.58 15.85
C GLU A 90 -5.82 5.39 16.63
N ALA A 91 -4.94 4.54 17.19
CA ALA A 91 -5.39 3.54 18.14
C ALA A 91 -5.95 4.21 19.39
N SER A 92 -7.07 3.69 19.93
CA SER A 92 -7.69 4.24 21.16
C SER A 92 -6.93 3.89 22.43
N ARG A 93 -5.97 2.95 22.36
CA ARG A 93 -5.21 2.45 23.50
C ARG A 93 -3.75 2.19 23.13
N ASN A 94 -2.89 2.16 24.13
CA ASN A 94 -1.46 1.82 24.02
C ASN A 94 -0.64 2.79 23.17
N VAL A 95 -1.14 3.98 22.94
CA VAL A 95 -0.45 5.08 22.26
C VAL A 95 -0.30 6.28 23.18
N SER A 96 0.69 7.12 22.90
CA SER A 96 0.91 8.38 23.61
C SER A 96 0.25 9.55 22.89
N THR A 97 1.04 10.31 22.10
CA THR A 97 0.54 11.42 21.27
C THR A 97 0.20 11.02 19.82
N GLY A 98 0.46 9.75 19.46
CA GLY A 98 0.09 9.17 18.19
C GLY A 98 1.13 9.29 17.06
N ILE A 99 1.99 10.29 17.10
CA ILE A 99 2.93 10.59 16.00
C ILE A 99 4.21 9.75 16.05
N SER A 100 4.58 9.18 17.21
CA SER A 100 5.80 8.39 17.31
C SER A 100 5.77 7.17 16.37
N ALA A 101 6.93 6.66 16.01
CA ALA A 101 7.00 5.44 15.18
C ALA A 101 6.29 4.26 15.86
N ALA A 102 6.41 4.14 17.18
CA ALA A 102 5.73 3.11 17.96
C ALA A 102 4.22 3.30 17.94
N ASP A 103 3.71 4.51 18.17
CA ASP A 103 2.27 4.80 18.19
C ASP A 103 1.63 4.53 16.82
N ARG A 104 2.29 4.96 15.72
CA ARG A 104 1.80 4.70 14.36
C ARG A 104 1.82 3.20 14.02
N ALA A 105 2.85 2.47 14.45
CA ALA A 105 2.89 1.01 14.27
C ALA A 105 1.74 0.33 15.03
N ILE A 106 1.46 0.72 16.28
CA ILE A 106 0.33 0.21 17.06
C ILE A 106 -1.00 0.53 16.35
N THR A 107 -1.17 1.75 15.85
CA THR A 107 -2.38 2.15 15.11
C THR A 107 -2.60 1.29 13.86
N ILE A 108 -1.55 1.04 13.08
CA ILE A 108 -1.59 0.20 11.90
C ILE A 108 -1.93 -1.24 12.27
N GLN A 109 -1.27 -1.80 13.29
CA GLN A 109 -1.54 -3.15 13.78
C GLN A 109 -2.99 -3.29 14.28
N THR A 110 -3.49 -2.29 15.01
CA THR A 110 -4.89 -2.25 15.44
C THR A 110 -5.85 -2.25 14.24
N ALA A 111 -5.58 -1.44 13.21
CA ALA A 111 -6.47 -1.34 12.05
C ALA A 111 -6.52 -2.62 11.20
N VAL A 112 -5.43 -3.42 11.15
CA VAL A 112 -5.42 -4.68 10.40
C VAL A 112 -5.89 -5.89 11.21
N ASP A 113 -5.88 -5.83 12.53
CA ASP A 113 -6.34 -6.94 13.37
C ASP A 113 -7.82 -7.26 13.04
N PRO A 114 -8.14 -8.49 12.58
CA PRO A 114 -9.51 -8.86 12.24
C PRO A 114 -10.50 -8.76 13.43
N GLN A 115 -10.00 -8.75 14.66
CA GLN A 115 -10.82 -8.62 15.87
C GLN A 115 -11.14 -7.18 16.23
N SER A 116 -10.42 -6.22 15.66
CA SER A 116 -10.61 -4.79 15.94
C SER A 116 -11.94 -4.26 15.39
N ARG A 117 -12.55 -3.42 16.20
CA ARG A 117 -13.84 -2.75 15.99
C ARG A 117 -13.66 -1.24 15.83
N PRO A 118 -14.68 -0.50 15.38
CA PRO A 118 -14.62 0.96 15.26
C PRO A 118 -14.16 1.68 16.53
N GLU A 119 -14.49 1.16 17.73
CA GLU A 119 -14.16 1.74 19.03
C GLU A 119 -12.69 1.58 19.42
N ASP A 120 -11.96 0.68 18.74
CA ASP A 120 -10.52 0.51 18.95
C ASP A 120 -9.69 1.58 18.24
N LEU A 121 -10.36 2.42 17.43
CA LEU A 121 -9.76 3.54 16.70
C LEU A 121 -10.46 4.86 17.03
N ILE A 122 -9.69 5.92 17.18
CA ILE A 122 -10.17 7.31 17.30
C ILE A 122 -9.86 8.09 16.01
N ARG A 123 -10.55 9.19 15.81
CA ARG A 123 -10.47 10.06 14.64
C ARG A 123 -10.54 11.52 15.07
N PRO A 124 -9.69 12.42 14.54
CA PRO A 124 -8.57 12.16 13.63
C PRO A 124 -7.37 11.54 14.37
N GLY A 125 -6.34 11.14 13.60
CA GLY A 125 -5.09 10.60 14.12
C GLY A 125 -3.91 10.88 13.17
N HIS A 126 -2.84 10.10 13.30
CA HIS A 126 -1.57 10.31 12.61
C HIS A 126 -1.25 9.22 11.57
N VAL A 127 -2.17 8.29 11.31
CA VAL A 127 -2.10 7.34 10.20
C VAL A 127 -3.20 7.67 9.20
N PHE A 128 -2.86 7.71 7.91
CA PHE A 128 -3.76 8.10 6.82
C PHE A 128 -4.18 6.89 5.99
N PRO A 129 -5.39 6.30 6.24
CA PRO A 129 -5.87 5.21 5.41
C PRO A 129 -6.18 5.70 4.01
N LEU A 130 -5.87 4.85 3.01
CA LEU A 130 -6.22 5.06 1.61
C LEU A 130 -7.12 3.93 1.14
N ARG A 131 -8.26 4.29 0.55
CA ARG A 131 -9.21 3.31 0.03
C ARG A 131 -8.78 2.82 -1.35
N SER A 132 -8.32 1.58 -1.43
CA SER A 132 -8.01 0.94 -2.71
C SER A 132 -9.26 0.70 -3.55
N ARG A 133 -9.14 0.77 -4.87
CA ARG A 133 -10.23 0.43 -5.80
C ARG A 133 -10.43 -1.08 -5.83
N ARG A 134 -11.69 -1.51 -5.80
CA ARG A 134 -12.04 -2.92 -6.01
C ARG A 134 -11.54 -3.36 -7.39
N GLY A 135 -10.76 -4.44 -7.44
CA GLY A 135 -10.04 -4.89 -8.64
C GLY A 135 -8.55 -4.54 -8.64
N GLY A 136 -8.10 -3.72 -7.67
CA GLY A 136 -6.68 -3.42 -7.45
C GLY A 136 -6.04 -2.69 -8.63
N VAL A 137 -4.77 -3.02 -8.93
CA VAL A 137 -3.99 -2.39 -10.01
C VAL A 137 -4.62 -2.56 -11.39
N LEU A 138 -5.47 -3.57 -11.60
CA LEU A 138 -6.22 -3.74 -12.87
C LEU A 138 -7.33 -2.69 -13.03
N LYS A 139 -7.69 -1.98 -11.98
CA LYS A 139 -8.71 -0.91 -12.00
C LYS A 139 -8.11 0.48 -11.90
N ARG A 140 -7.04 0.64 -11.12
CA ARG A 140 -6.28 1.88 -10.97
C ARG A 140 -4.80 1.51 -10.78
N ALA A 141 -3.96 1.94 -11.72
CA ALA A 141 -2.53 1.61 -11.75
C ALA A 141 -1.74 2.54 -10.80
N GLY A 142 -1.97 2.41 -9.49
CA GLY A 142 -1.31 3.25 -8.48
C GLY A 142 -0.73 2.43 -7.32
N GLN A 143 0.20 3.05 -6.57
CA GLN A 143 0.88 2.45 -5.42
C GLN A 143 -0.11 1.99 -4.33
N THR A 144 -1.22 2.74 -4.13
CA THR A 144 -2.31 2.36 -3.22
C THR A 144 -2.85 0.96 -3.52
N GLU A 145 -3.20 0.71 -4.78
CA GLU A 145 -3.71 -0.59 -5.23
C GLU A 145 -2.63 -1.65 -5.23
N ALA A 146 -1.40 -1.30 -5.63
CA ALA A 146 -0.27 -2.21 -5.65
C ALA A 146 0.05 -2.78 -4.27
N ALA A 147 0.04 -1.95 -3.23
CA ALA A 147 0.31 -2.38 -1.86
C ALA A 147 -0.72 -3.41 -1.37
N VAL A 148 -2.01 -3.19 -1.62
CA VAL A 148 -3.09 -4.11 -1.25
C VAL A 148 -3.02 -5.41 -2.05
N ASP A 149 -2.73 -5.33 -3.36
CA ASP A 149 -2.60 -6.49 -4.23
C ASP A 149 -1.39 -7.36 -3.86
N LEU A 150 -0.23 -6.75 -3.61
CA LEU A 150 0.96 -7.48 -3.16
C LEU A 150 0.71 -8.23 -1.85
N ALA A 151 0.09 -7.58 -0.86
CA ALA A 151 -0.28 -8.23 0.39
C ALA A 151 -1.22 -9.42 0.14
N ARG A 152 -2.27 -9.23 -0.65
CA ARG A 152 -3.23 -10.28 -1.01
C ARG A 152 -2.56 -11.46 -1.74
N ILE A 153 -1.71 -11.19 -2.73
CA ILE A 153 -1.02 -12.22 -3.51
C ILE A 153 0.02 -12.96 -2.65
N ALA A 154 0.65 -12.26 -1.71
CA ALA A 154 1.54 -12.86 -0.72
C ALA A 154 0.81 -13.75 0.30
N GLY A 155 -0.54 -13.76 0.32
CA GLY A 155 -1.35 -14.52 1.27
C GLY A 155 -1.45 -13.86 2.65
N LEU A 156 -1.23 -12.55 2.70
CA LEU A 156 -1.29 -11.71 3.88
C LEU A 156 -2.62 -10.92 3.93
N ILE A 157 -2.88 -10.23 5.03
CA ILE A 157 -4.04 -9.34 5.16
C ILE A 157 -3.98 -8.28 4.05
N PRO A 158 -5.06 -8.05 3.25
CA PRO A 158 -5.07 -7.14 2.12
C PRO A 158 -5.00 -5.67 2.54
N ALA A 159 -3.89 -5.29 3.13
CA ALA A 159 -3.55 -3.95 3.56
C ALA A 159 -2.04 -3.75 3.47
N GLY A 160 -1.60 -2.56 3.11
CA GLY A 160 -0.20 -2.19 3.07
C GLY A 160 0.08 -0.90 3.82
N VAL A 161 1.36 -0.60 3.96
CA VAL A 161 1.84 0.73 4.37
C VAL A 161 2.79 1.22 3.29
N ILE A 162 2.60 2.45 2.86
CA ILE A 162 3.39 3.10 1.82
C ILE A 162 3.95 4.43 2.33
N CYS A 163 5.08 4.83 1.76
CA CYS A 163 5.70 6.13 2.03
C CYS A 163 6.54 6.51 0.81
N GLU A 164 6.26 7.66 0.23
CA GLU A 164 7.01 8.19 -0.92
C GLU A 164 8.48 8.43 -0.55
N ILE A 165 9.38 8.26 -1.52
CA ILE A 165 10.82 8.49 -1.32
C ILE A 165 11.19 9.85 -1.91
N MET A 166 11.68 10.72 -1.03
CA MET A 166 12.19 12.05 -1.40
C MET A 166 13.71 12.12 -1.28
N ASN A 167 14.31 12.92 -2.12
CA ASN A 167 15.72 13.31 -2.05
C ASN A 167 15.98 14.18 -0.82
N GLU A 168 17.27 14.41 -0.51
CA GLU A 168 17.67 15.24 0.65
C GLU A 168 17.27 16.70 0.53
N ASP A 169 17.14 17.20 -0.70
CA ASP A 169 16.68 18.55 -1.01
C ASP A 169 15.15 18.72 -1.00
N GLY A 170 14.40 17.62 -0.73
CA GLY A 170 12.93 17.61 -0.68
C GLY A 170 12.25 17.38 -2.03
N THR A 171 13.00 17.19 -3.13
CA THR A 171 12.43 16.79 -4.42
C THR A 171 12.08 15.30 -4.42
N MET A 172 11.16 14.88 -5.29
CA MET A 172 10.80 13.46 -5.39
C MET A 172 11.92 12.67 -6.06
N SER A 173 12.29 11.54 -5.46
CA SER A 173 13.24 10.61 -6.08
C SER A 173 12.63 9.95 -7.32
N ARG A 174 13.40 9.91 -8.41
CA ARG A 174 13.03 9.27 -9.67
C ARG A 174 13.79 7.95 -9.81
N LEU A 175 13.54 7.22 -10.90
CA LEU A 175 14.11 5.88 -11.07
C LEU A 175 15.64 5.79 -10.87
N PRO A 176 16.49 6.74 -11.32
CA PRO A 176 17.91 6.69 -11.05
C PRO A 176 18.24 6.73 -9.55
N GLU A 177 17.67 7.69 -8.80
CA GLU A 177 17.86 7.85 -7.35
C GLU A 177 17.26 6.67 -6.58
N LEU A 178 16.09 6.16 -7.01
CA LEU A 178 15.44 5.00 -6.41
C LEU A 178 16.31 3.73 -6.55
N LYS A 179 17.00 3.54 -7.67
CA LYS A 179 17.96 2.43 -7.85
C LYS A 179 19.14 2.52 -6.89
N GLU A 180 19.68 3.72 -6.68
CA GLU A 180 20.76 3.93 -5.70
C GLU A 180 20.24 3.71 -4.27
N PHE A 181 19.04 4.18 -3.97
CA PHE A 181 18.39 3.95 -2.67
C PHE A 181 18.14 2.46 -2.42
N GLY A 182 17.55 1.76 -3.37
CA GLY A 182 17.28 0.32 -3.28
C GLY A 182 18.57 -0.48 -3.08
N LYS A 183 19.63 -0.18 -3.85
CA LYS A 183 20.94 -0.80 -3.70
C LYS A 183 21.57 -0.55 -2.32
N ARG A 184 21.48 0.70 -1.82
CA ARG A 184 22.05 1.09 -0.51
C ARG A 184 21.38 0.35 0.65
N HIS A 185 20.05 0.15 0.57
CA HIS A 185 19.27 -0.42 1.67
C HIS A 185 18.87 -1.88 1.45
N GLY A 186 19.22 -2.47 0.31
CA GLY A 186 18.90 -3.87 0.00
C GLY A 186 17.43 -4.11 -0.34
N PHE A 187 16.73 -3.10 -0.90
CA PHE A 187 15.34 -3.21 -1.32
C PHE A 187 15.22 -3.52 -2.81
N LYS A 188 14.29 -4.40 -3.13
CA LYS A 188 13.88 -4.68 -4.50
C LYS A 188 13.00 -3.56 -5.04
N ILE A 189 13.06 -3.36 -6.35
CA ILE A 189 12.28 -2.36 -7.06
C ILE A 189 11.44 -3.05 -8.11
N ILE A 190 10.12 -2.86 -8.05
CA ILE A 190 9.14 -3.36 -9.02
C ILE A 190 8.30 -2.22 -9.56
N SER A 191 7.67 -2.43 -10.71
CA SER A 191 6.72 -1.47 -11.28
C SER A 191 5.26 -1.93 -11.10
N VAL A 192 4.35 -0.97 -11.05
CA VAL A 192 2.90 -1.25 -11.09
C VAL A 192 2.52 -1.95 -12.40
N VAL A 193 3.18 -1.63 -13.51
CA VAL A 193 2.96 -2.26 -14.83
C VAL A 193 3.32 -3.74 -14.80
N ASP A 194 4.47 -4.09 -14.22
CA ASP A 194 4.87 -5.51 -14.10
C ASP A 194 3.89 -6.28 -13.19
N LEU A 195 3.40 -5.66 -12.13
CA LEU A 195 2.37 -6.26 -11.27
C LEU A 195 1.05 -6.48 -12.02
N ILE A 196 0.62 -5.53 -12.86
CA ILE A 196 -0.54 -5.70 -13.74
C ILE A 196 -0.32 -6.90 -14.66
N GLN A 197 0.82 -6.99 -15.33
CA GLN A 197 1.13 -8.10 -16.25
C GLN A 197 1.18 -9.45 -15.50
N PHE A 198 1.77 -9.46 -14.31
CA PHE A 198 1.81 -10.65 -13.46
C PHE A 198 0.39 -11.13 -13.13
N ARG A 199 -0.49 -10.25 -12.68
CA ARG A 199 -1.88 -10.57 -12.35
C ARG A 199 -2.66 -11.08 -13.58
N LEU A 200 -2.49 -10.43 -14.74
CA LEU A 200 -3.14 -10.86 -16.00
C LEU A 200 -2.71 -12.27 -16.42
N LYS A 201 -1.47 -12.68 -16.14
CA LYS A 201 -0.95 -14.02 -16.46
C LYS A 201 -1.37 -15.08 -15.45
N THR A 202 -1.49 -14.75 -14.19
CA THR A 202 -1.65 -15.72 -13.09
C THR A 202 -3.09 -15.85 -12.59
N GLU A 203 -3.92 -14.81 -12.71
CA GLU A 203 -5.30 -14.82 -12.22
C GLU A 203 -6.30 -15.21 -13.32
N LYS A 204 -7.35 -15.95 -12.93
CA LYS A 204 -8.46 -16.30 -13.82
C LYS A 204 -9.60 -15.31 -13.65
N PHE A 205 -9.80 -14.41 -14.62
CA PHE A 205 -10.85 -13.38 -14.58
C PHE A 205 -12.21 -13.85 -15.12
N VAL A 206 -12.28 -15.02 -15.77
CA VAL A 206 -13.52 -15.58 -16.34
C VAL A 206 -13.81 -16.95 -15.75
N LYS A 207 -15.06 -17.12 -15.33
CA LYS A 207 -15.59 -18.42 -14.90
C LYS A 207 -16.64 -18.87 -15.94
N ARG A 208 -16.47 -20.07 -16.51
CA ARG A 208 -17.49 -20.65 -17.38
C ARG A 208 -18.71 -20.98 -16.50
N LEU A 209 -19.84 -20.30 -16.77
CA LEU A 209 -21.10 -20.54 -16.06
C LEU A 209 -21.93 -21.63 -16.70
N GLN A 210 -21.91 -21.76 -18.05
CA GLN A 210 -22.71 -22.72 -18.78
C GLN A 210 -22.05 -23.07 -20.14
N ARG A 211 -22.29 -24.27 -20.64
CA ARG A 211 -21.95 -24.70 -22.00
C ARG A 211 -23.24 -25.11 -22.69
N MET A 212 -23.64 -24.38 -23.72
CA MET A 212 -24.77 -24.75 -24.56
C MET A 212 -24.25 -25.30 -25.90
N PRO A 213 -24.79 -26.43 -26.39
CA PRO A 213 -24.51 -26.86 -27.76
C PRO A 213 -25.12 -25.83 -28.72
N PHE A 214 -24.33 -25.39 -29.69
CA PHE A 214 -24.82 -24.60 -30.81
C PHE A 214 -25.27 -25.59 -31.89
N SER A 215 -26.57 -25.67 -32.16
CA SER A 215 -27.07 -26.38 -33.35
C SER A 215 -26.96 -25.44 -34.55
N SER A 216 -26.08 -25.78 -35.49
CA SER A 216 -26.01 -25.17 -36.84
C SER A 216 -27.20 -25.60 -37.69
#